data_dbff54d55f3f7008d3830f63b6020ee5
#
_entry.id   dbff54d55f3f7008d3830f63b6020ee5
#
_cell.length_a   1.000
_cell.length_b   1.000
_cell.length_c   1.000
_cell.angle_alpha   90.00
_cell.angle_beta   90.00
_cell.angle_gamma   90.00
#
_symmetry.space_group_name_H-M   'P 1'
#
loop_
_entity.id
_entity.type
_entity.pdbx_description
1 polymer ?
#
loop_
_entity_poly.entity_id
_entity_poly.type
_entity_poly.pdbx_seq_one_letter_code
_entity_poly.pdbx_strand_id
1 'polypeptide(L)'
;VDTTAKLALLADAAKYDVACTSSGIDRDARMGALGNATAAGICHSFSADGRCITLLKVLFTNVCVFDCAYCASRCSNDVPRTSFRPRELADLTMEFYRRNYIEGLFLSSGVLKSPDYTTERIIECLRILREEYGFRGYIHAKAVPGTSSDLLAALGLLADRISVNMELPSSESLALLCPNKTRDSIVAPMRQIREGIAEDRDTRALMRRDACYMAQRRPARKTRAFAPAGQSTQMIIGATPETDFQILNLSSSLYKTMHMKRVFFSAYLSVNEDGRLPQGNAVQLDREHRLYQADWLMRFYKFDAAELIDEGQPFLATDIDPKANWAINHLDRFPIEVNTAPYEELLRVPGIGVRGAKAIVGARRATALGEAELRKLGVAYKRARFFITCRGRYQGHGTRFDKESLHAQLAAPIQAGSHGRRSGKVLAGQMSLFDGIG
;
A
#
# COMPACT_ATOMS: atom_id res chain seq x y z
N VAL A 1 -29.15 15.42 -8.92
CA VAL A 1 -27.83 15.89 -8.45
C VAL A 1 -26.89 15.85 -9.65
N ASP A 2 -26.24 16.95 -9.94
CA ASP A 2 -25.26 17.08 -11.03
C ASP A 2 -24.08 16.11 -10.83
N THR A 3 -23.50 15.60 -11.92
CA THR A 3 -22.36 14.67 -11.91
C THR A 3 -21.15 15.23 -11.14
N THR A 4 -20.93 16.56 -11.24
CA THR A 4 -19.85 17.23 -10.52
C THR A 4 -20.06 17.20 -9.00
N ALA A 5 -21.28 17.46 -8.53
CA ALA A 5 -21.62 17.38 -7.12
C ALA A 5 -21.54 15.93 -6.58
N LYS A 6 -21.95 14.94 -7.38
CA LYS A 6 -21.75 13.52 -7.04
C LYS A 6 -20.27 13.18 -6.91
N LEU A 7 -19.46 13.65 -7.86
CA LEU A 7 -18.01 13.41 -7.85
C LEU A 7 -17.39 13.98 -6.58
N ALA A 8 -17.67 15.21 -6.22
CA ALA A 8 -17.14 15.84 -5.02
C ALA A 8 -17.47 15.02 -3.76
N LEU A 9 -18.72 14.58 -3.61
CA LEU A 9 -19.18 13.82 -2.46
C LEU A 9 -18.60 12.41 -2.40
N LEU A 10 -18.56 11.69 -3.52
CA LEU A 10 -18.10 10.30 -3.59
C LEU A 10 -16.57 10.18 -3.63
N ALA A 11 -15.87 11.19 -4.12
CA ALA A 11 -14.42 11.27 -4.05
C ALA A 11 -13.97 11.63 -2.62
N ASP A 12 -14.66 12.55 -1.93
CA ASP A 12 -14.36 12.84 -0.53
C ASP A 12 -14.61 11.61 0.36
N ALA A 13 -15.73 10.91 0.19
CA ALA A 13 -16.00 9.68 0.91
C ALA A 13 -14.96 8.57 0.65
N ALA A 14 -14.31 8.58 -0.52
CA ALA A 14 -13.24 7.62 -0.86
C ALA A 14 -11.90 7.89 -0.18
N LYS A 15 -11.70 9.04 0.47
CA LYS A 15 -10.41 9.40 1.11
C LYS A 15 -9.97 8.42 2.20
N TYR A 16 -10.91 7.79 2.87
CA TYR A 16 -10.66 6.79 3.93
C TYR A 16 -10.17 5.44 3.38
N ASP A 17 -10.28 5.20 2.08
CA ASP A 17 -9.73 4.02 1.42
C ASP A 17 -8.24 4.23 1.12
N VAL A 18 -7.37 3.61 1.90
CA VAL A 18 -5.91 3.74 1.70
C VAL A 18 -5.44 2.76 0.63
N ALA A 19 -5.51 3.16 -0.61
CA ALA A 19 -4.77 2.48 -1.68
C ALA A 19 -3.74 3.41 -2.31
N CYS A 20 -3.70 4.67 -1.87
CA CYS A 20 -2.77 5.69 -2.34
C CYS A 20 -2.82 6.92 -1.44
N THR A 21 -1.73 7.67 -1.44
CA THR A 21 -1.64 8.99 -0.81
C THR A 21 -2.32 10.03 -1.70
N SER A 22 -3.37 10.71 -1.19
CA SER A 22 -3.91 11.91 -1.82
C SER A 22 -2.97 13.08 -1.60
N SER A 23 -2.95 14.07 -2.51
CA SER A 23 -2.08 15.25 -2.39
C SER A 23 -2.36 16.12 -1.16
N GLY A 24 -3.53 15.98 -0.53
CA GLY A 24 -3.94 16.74 0.65
C GLY A 24 -4.05 18.26 0.43
N ILE A 25 -3.91 18.74 -0.79
CA ILE A 25 -3.97 20.17 -1.12
C ILE A 25 -5.37 20.49 -1.65
N ASP A 26 -6.03 21.43 -0.96
CA ASP A 26 -7.28 22.04 -1.39
C ASP A 26 -7.07 23.54 -1.59
N ARG A 27 -7.33 24.04 -2.80
CA ARG A 27 -7.20 25.45 -3.16
C ARG A 27 -8.27 25.84 -4.16
N ASP A 28 -9.11 26.78 -3.81
CA ASP A 28 -10.09 27.37 -4.71
C ASP A 28 -9.44 28.22 -5.82
N ALA A 29 -10.10 28.27 -6.97
CA ALA A 29 -9.74 29.19 -8.03
C ALA A 29 -9.91 30.63 -7.56
N ARG A 30 -8.91 31.48 -7.73
CA ARG A 30 -8.98 32.93 -7.48
C ARG A 30 -8.97 33.70 -8.77
N MET A 31 -9.79 34.75 -8.86
CA MET A 31 -9.75 35.65 -10.00
C MET A 31 -8.32 36.20 -10.22
N GLY A 32 -7.81 36.03 -11.42
CA GLY A 32 -6.44 36.43 -11.79
C GLY A 32 -5.34 35.38 -11.54
N ALA A 33 -5.68 34.18 -11.04
CA ALA A 33 -4.76 33.06 -10.94
C ALA A 33 -5.23 31.88 -11.80
N LEU A 34 -4.29 31.06 -12.28
CA LEU A 34 -4.57 29.85 -13.08
C LEU A 34 -4.62 28.63 -12.21
N GLY A 35 -5.73 27.88 -12.27
CA GLY A 35 -5.90 26.56 -11.65
C GLY A 35 -6.53 26.55 -10.26
N ASN A 36 -7.10 25.40 -9.95
CA ASN A 36 -7.55 25.00 -8.62
C ASN A 36 -6.91 23.65 -8.26
N ALA A 37 -6.88 23.27 -7.00
CA ALA A 37 -6.46 21.95 -6.55
C ALA A 37 -7.48 21.43 -5.55
N THR A 38 -8.01 20.25 -5.80
CA THR A 38 -8.95 19.57 -4.91
C THR A 38 -8.23 18.41 -4.23
N ALA A 39 -8.35 18.31 -2.91
CA ALA A 39 -7.70 17.28 -2.10
C ALA A 39 -8.24 15.86 -2.36
N ALA A 40 -9.42 15.76 -2.94
CA ALA A 40 -10.11 14.50 -3.19
C ALA A 40 -10.15 14.11 -4.67
N GLY A 41 -10.25 12.82 -4.97
CA GLY A 41 -10.57 12.26 -6.28
C GLY A 41 -9.42 11.78 -7.13
N ILE A 42 -8.18 12.23 -6.92
CA ILE A 42 -7.01 11.71 -7.65
C ILE A 42 -6.03 11.09 -6.67
N CYS A 43 -5.62 9.87 -6.96
CA CYS A 43 -4.64 9.16 -6.17
C CYS A 43 -3.50 8.63 -7.04
N HIS A 44 -2.40 8.27 -6.38
CA HIS A 44 -1.21 7.74 -7.04
C HIS A 44 -0.98 6.28 -6.66
N SER A 45 -0.73 5.43 -7.65
CA SER A 45 -0.30 4.05 -7.47
C SER A 45 1.00 3.83 -8.23
N PHE A 46 1.76 2.80 -7.87
CA PHE A 46 2.99 2.47 -8.57
C PHE A 46 2.79 1.22 -9.42
N SER A 47 3.19 1.29 -10.68
CA SER A 47 3.27 0.15 -11.57
C SER A 47 4.45 -0.77 -11.21
N ALA A 48 4.52 -1.95 -11.80
CA ALA A 48 5.58 -2.93 -11.52
C ALA A 48 6.99 -2.42 -11.89
N ASP A 49 7.08 -1.49 -12.83
CA ASP A 49 8.31 -0.81 -13.24
C ASP A 49 8.69 0.41 -12.36
N GLY A 50 7.91 0.67 -11.30
CA GLY A 50 8.13 1.79 -10.38
C GLY A 50 7.60 3.15 -10.84
N ARG A 51 6.92 3.21 -12.00
CA ARG A 51 6.30 4.45 -12.48
C ARG A 51 5.07 4.79 -11.66
N CYS A 52 4.91 6.07 -11.31
CA CYS A 52 3.71 6.59 -10.66
C CYS A 52 2.55 6.66 -11.65
N ILE A 53 1.40 6.11 -11.28
CA ILE A 53 0.16 6.11 -12.07
C ILE A 53 -0.88 6.93 -11.33
N THR A 54 -1.47 7.89 -12.01
CA THR A 54 -2.58 8.72 -11.49
C THR A 54 -3.91 8.01 -11.69
N LEU A 55 -4.72 7.89 -10.64
CA LEU A 55 -6.00 7.19 -10.67
C LEU A 55 -7.13 8.12 -10.23
N LEU A 56 -8.26 8.07 -10.92
CA LEU A 56 -9.51 8.56 -10.35
C LEU A 56 -9.93 7.63 -9.22
N LYS A 57 -9.93 8.15 -8.00
CA LYS A 57 -10.33 7.41 -6.80
C LYS A 57 -11.71 7.87 -6.36
N VAL A 58 -12.68 6.96 -6.42
CA VAL A 58 -14.08 7.31 -6.16
C VAL A 58 -14.85 6.12 -5.62
N LEU A 59 -15.89 6.39 -4.81
CA LEU A 59 -16.92 5.41 -4.50
C LEU A 59 -17.95 5.37 -5.62
N PHE A 60 -18.41 4.15 -5.97
CA PHE A 60 -19.59 4.00 -6.83
C PHE A 60 -20.83 4.57 -6.13
N THR A 61 -20.94 4.34 -4.83
CA THR A 61 -21.97 4.88 -3.94
C THR A 61 -21.48 4.99 -2.51
N ASN A 62 -21.98 5.97 -1.77
CA ASN A 62 -21.87 6.04 -0.31
C ASN A 62 -23.17 5.62 0.42
N VAL A 63 -24.19 5.19 -0.33
CA VAL A 63 -25.33 4.47 0.27
C VAL A 63 -24.83 3.09 0.68
N CYS A 64 -25.06 2.71 1.93
CA CYS A 64 -24.60 1.44 2.47
C CYS A 64 -25.67 0.83 3.38
N VAL A 65 -25.93 -0.48 3.24
CA VAL A 65 -26.80 -1.23 4.13
C VAL A 65 -26.03 -1.83 5.31
N PHE A 66 -24.69 -1.72 5.32
CA PHE A 66 -23.84 -2.19 6.41
C PHE A 66 -23.64 -1.10 7.47
N ASP A 67 -23.46 -1.51 8.72
CA ASP A 67 -23.26 -0.62 9.86
C ASP A 67 -21.87 -0.82 10.51
N CYS A 68 -20.81 -0.71 9.72
CA CYS A 68 -19.45 -0.80 10.23
C CYS A 68 -19.14 0.45 11.11
N ALA A 69 -18.87 0.26 12.39
CA ALA A 69 -18.74 1.33 13.38
C ALA A 69 -17.73 2.43 12.99
N TYR A 70 -16.62 2.06 12.35
CA TYR A 70 -15.57 2.99 11.92
C TYR A 70 -15.86 3.72 10.59
N CYS A 71 -16.93 3.37 9.88
CA CYS A 71 -17.15 3.86 8.52
C CYS A 71 -18.01 5.12 8.49
N ALA A 72 -17.55 6.17 7.83
CA ALA A 72 -18.33 7.40 7.64
C ALA A 72 -19.63 7.16 6.84
N SER A 73 -19.66 6.14 5.98
CA SER A 73 -20.80 5.78 5.12
C SER A 73 -21.70 4.70 5.72
N ARG A 74 -21.57 4.33 7.01
CA ARG A 74 -22.44 3.33 7.66
C ARG A 74 -23.90 3.74 7.60
N CYS A 75 -24.82 2.77 7.60
CA CYS A 75 -26.25 3.04 7.39
C CYS A 75 -26.86 3.94 8.48
N SER A 76 -26.37 3.86 9.71
CA SER A 76 -26.86 4.66 10.86
C SER A 76 -26.38 6.11 10.86
N ASN A 77 -25.43 6.52 9.99
CA ASN A 77 -24.99 7.90 9.89
C ASN A 77 -25.95 8.73 9.04
N ASP A 78 -26.30 9.92 9.52
CA ASP A 78 -27.04 10.92 8.75
C ASP A 78 -26.05 11.79 7.94
N VAL A 79 -25.73 11.31 6.76
CA VAL A 79 -24.82 11.98 5.81
C VAL A 79 -25.44 12.05 4.42
N PRO A 80 -25.13 13.08 3.61
CA PRO A 80 -25.62 13.16 2.24
C PRO A 80 -25.26 11.89 1.45
N ARG A 81 -26.26 11.28 0.81
CA ARG A 81 -26.13 10.01 0.08
C ARG A 81 -26.34 10.19 -1.41
N THR A 82 -25.47 9.57 -2.19
CA THR A 82 -25.63 9.56 -3.64
C THR A 82 -25.00 8.30 -4.26
N SER A 83 -25.33 8.08 -5.53
CA SER A 83 -24.79 6.95 -6.32
C SER A 83 -24.58 7.39 -7.76
N PHE A 84 -23.52 6.91 -8.37
CA PHE A 84 -23.39 6.96 -9.83
C PHE A 84 -24.28 5.91 -10.50
N ARG A 85 -24.69 6.21 -11.74
CA ARG A 85 -25.12 5.18 -12.66
C ARG A 85 -23.87 4.59 -13.33
N PRO A 86 -23.87 3.29 -13.72
CA PRO A 86 -22.71 2.67 -14.36
C PRO A 86 -22.19 3.46 -15.58
N ARG A 87 -23.08 3.88 -16.45
CA ARG A 87 -22.75 4.70 -17.62
C ARG A 87 -22.16 6.06 -17.25
N GLU A 88 -22.77 6.73 -16.30
CA GLU A 88 -22.33 8.06 -15.82
C GLU A 88 -20.88 8.03 -15.30
N LEU A 89 -20.52 7.01 -14.50
CA LEU A 89 -19.16 6.86 -13.99
C LEU A 89 -18.17 6.45 -15.09
N ALA A 90 -18.59 5.62 -16.03
CA ALA A 90 -17.76 5.23 -17.16
C ALA A 90 -17.45 6.44 -18.05
N ASP A 91 -18.46 7.26 -18.37
CA ASP A 91 -18.32 8.47 -19.19
C ASP A 91 -17.38 9.48 -18.50
N LEU A 92 -17.57 9.73 -17.20
CA LEU A 92 -16.72 10.59 -16.39
C LEU A 92 -15.25 10.11 -16.38
N THR A 93 -15.04 8.81 -16.20
CA THR A 93 -13.70 8.21 -16.23
C THR A 93 -13.03 8.42 -17.57
N MET A 94 -13.77 8.24 -18.67
CA MET A 94 -13.24 8.42 -20.01
C MET A 94 -12.94 9.89 -20.35
N GLU A 95 -13.75 10.82 -19.85
CA GLU A 95 -13.47 12.26 -20.01
C GLU A 95 -12.15 12.65 -19.31
N PHE A 96 -11.93 12.21 -18.07
CA PHE A 96 -10.71 12.49 -17.34
C PHE A 96 -9.49 11.83 -17.98
N TYR A 97 -9.66 10.61 -18.49
CA TYR A 97 -8.59 9.90 -19.18
C TYR A 97 -8.20 10.60 -20.50
N ARG A 98 -9.18 11.02 -21.33
CA ARG A 98 -8.93 11.72 -22.59
C ARG A 98 -8.24 13.07 -22.39
N ARG A 99 -8.50 13.72 -21.25
CA ARG A 99 -7.83 14.98 -20.85
C ARG A 99 -6.48 14.77 -20.17
N ASN A 100 -5.97 13.53 -20.08
CA ASN A 100 -4.73 13.16 -19.41
C ASN A 100 -4.67 13.54 -17.92
N TYR A 101 -5.82 13.63 -17.25
CA TYR A 101 -5.86 13.87 -15.81
C TYR A 101 -5.57 12.61 -15.01
N ILE A 102 -5.92 11.45 -15.56
CA ILE A 102 -5.76 10.14 -14.95
C ILE A 102 -5.24 9.11 -15.96
N GLU A 103 -4.59 8.08 -15.46
CA GLU A 103 -4.16 6.89 -16.19
C GLU A 103 -5.02 5.65 -15.87
N GLY A 104 -5.90 5.75 -14.88
CA GLY A 104 -6.76 4.64 -14.48
C GLY A 104 -7.84 5.02 -13.47
N LEU A 105 -8.57 4.00 -13.02
CA LEU A 105 -9.68 4.08 -12.09
C LEU A 105 -9.38 3.23 -10.84
N PHE A 106 -9.57 3.79 -9.65
CA PHE A 106 -9.72 3.08 -8.39
C PHE A 106 -11.17 3.17 -7.94
N LEU A 107 -11.88 2.05 -7.99
CA LEU A 107 -13.31 1.97 -7.71
C LEU A 107 -13.59 1.16 -6.46
N SER A 108 -14.21 1.81 -5.50
CA SER A 108 -14.71 1.26 -4.25
C SER A 108 -16.20 1.55 -4.14
N SER A 109 -16.88 1.05 -3.12
CA SER A 109 -18.34 1.25 -2.96
C SER A 109 -18.80 1.03 -1.52
N GLY A 110 -19.82 1.75 -1.10
CA GLY A 110 -20.77 1.27 -0.11
C GLY A 110 -21.59 0.09 -0.68
N VAL A 111 -22.43 -0.54 0.12
CA VAL A 111 -23.23 -1.69 -0.26
C VAL A 111 -24.68 -1.29 -0.49
N LEU A 112 -25.08 -1.20 -1.76
CA LEU A 112 -26.47 -0.96 -2.17
C LEU A 112 -27.26 -2.28 -2.05
N LYS A 113 -28.41 -2.28 -1.39
CA LYS A 113 -29.31 -3.42 -1.27
C LYS A 113 -28.63 -4.73 -0.83
N SER A 114 -27.66 -5.22 -1.62
CA SER A 114 -26.89 -6.45 -1.34
C SER A 114 -25.47 -6.36 -1.95
N PRO A 115 -24.54 -7.23 -1.50
CA PRO A 115 -23.21 -7.35 -2.11
C PRO A 115 -23.28 -7.64 -3.61
N ASP A 116 -24.10 -8.60 -4.03
CA ASP A 116 -24.24 -9.01 -5.42
C ASP A 116 -24.80 -7.89 -6.29
N TYR A 117 -25.89 -7.25 -5.86
CA TYR A 117 -26.46 -6.12 -6.59
C TYR A 117 -25.45 -5.00 -6.80
N THR A 118 -24.64 -4.70 -5.79
CA THR A 118 -23.60 -3.65 -5.88
C THR A 118 -22.51 -4.06 -6.86
N THR A 119 -22.05 -5.31 -6.78
CA THR A 119 -21.00 -5.85 -7.65
C THR A 119 -21.47 -5.94 -9.09
N GLU A 120 -22.75 -6.28 -9.36
CA GLU A 120 -23.33 -6.22 -10.71
C GLU A 120 -23.24 -4.81 -11.31
N ARG A 121 -23.55 -3.77 -10.52
CA ARG A 121 -23.45 -2.37 -10.99
C ARG A 121 -22.01 -1.96 -11.27
N ILE A 122 -21.06 -2.39 -10.44
CA ILE A 122 -19.63 -2.18 -10.65
C ILE A 122 -19.18 -2.89 -11.94
N ILE A 123 -19.55 -4.15 -12.12
CA ILE A 123 -19.24 -4.94 -13.33
C ILE A 123 -19.81 -4.27 -14.59
N GLU A 124 -21.02 -3.77 -14.54
CA GLU A 124 -21.63 -3.04 -15.65
C GLU A 124 -20.79 -1.81 -16.04
N CYS A 125 -20.38 -1.00 -15.06
CA CYS A 125 -19.49 0.14 -15.29
C CYS A 125 -18.17 -0.30 -15.93
N LEU A 126 -17.54 -1.36 -15.41
CA LEU A 126 -16.27 -1.83 -15.94
C LEU A 126 -16.41 -2.47 -17.33
N ARG A 127 -17.55 -3.11 -17.65
CA ARG A 127 -17.83 -3.60 -19.00
C ARG A 127 -17.96 -2.45 -19.99
N ILE A 128 -18.71 -1.41 -19.65
CA ILE A 128 -18.81 -0.21 -20.50
C ILE A 128 -17.40 0.35 -20.78
N LEU A 129 -16.57 0.50 -19.77
CA LEU A 129 -15.18 0.95 -19.94
C LEU A 129 -14.38 0.01 -20.87
N ARG A 130 -14.39 -1.29 -20.57
CA ARG A 130 -13.53 -2.26 -21.25
C ARG A 130 -14.01 -2.65 -22.64
N GLU A 131 -15.34 -2.77 -22.83
CA GLU A 131 -15.93 -3.38 -24.02
C GLU A 131 -16.46 -2.31 -25.00
N GLU A 132 -17.11 -1.28 -24.50
CA GLU A 132 -17.65 -0.23 -25.37
C GLU A 132 -16.59 0.85 -25.66
N TYR A 133 -15.91 1.36 -24.62
CA TYR A 133 -14.88 2.39 -24.80
C TYR A 133 -13.50 1.84 -25.18
N GLY A 134 -13.29 0.53 -25.07
CA GLY A 134 -11.97 -0.07 -25.29
C GLY A 134 -10.90 0.41 -24.33
N PHE A 135 -11.29 0.88 -23.15
CA PHE A 135 -10.39 1.45 -22.15
C PHE A 135 -9.30 0.45 -21.74
N ARG A 136 -8.03 0.84 -21.89
CA ARG A 136 -6.85 0.04 -21.55
C ARG A 136 -6.10 0.57 -20.34
N GLY A 137 -6.56 1.66 -19.72
CA GLY A 137 -6.00 2.19 -18.48
C GLY A 137 -6.14 1.21 -17.32
N TYR A 138 -5.38 1.44 -16.27
CA TYR A 138 -5.37 0.60 -15.08
C TYR A 138 -6.71 0.68 -14.31
N ILE A 139 -7.24 -0.47 -13.91
CA ILE A 139 -8.44 -0.56 -13.07
C ILE A 139 -8.12 -1.35 -11.81
N HIS A 140 -8.29 -0.70 -10.66
CA HIS A 140 -8.30 -1.34 -9.36
C HIS A 140 -9.73 -1.32 -8.81
N ALA A 141 -10.31 -2.47 -8.61
CA ALA A 141 -11.66 -2.62 -8.06
C ALA A 141 -11.62 -3.24 -6.67
N LYS A 142 -12.41 -2.70 -5.74
CA LYS A 142 -12.66 -3.34 -4.46
C LYS A 142 -13.85 -4.30 -4.59
N ALA A 143 -13.64 -5.55 -4.29
CA ALA A 143 -14.70 -6.53 -4.16
C ALA A 143 -15.49 -6.29 -2.87
N VAL A 144 -16.80 -6.36 -2.97
CA VAL A 144 -17.69 -6.24 -1.81
C VAL A 144 -17.69 -7.56 -1.06
N PRO A 145 -17.42 -7.57 0.26
CA PRO A 145 -17.53 -8.79 1.05
C PRO A 145 -18.91 -9.42 0.96
N GLY A 146 -18.96 -10.75 0.73
CA GLY A 146 -20.21 -11.47 0.54
C GLY A 146 -20.72 -11.54 -0.91
N THR A 147 -19.95 -11.02 -1.87
CA THR A 147 -20.23 -11.19 -3.31
C THR A 147 -20.12 -12.67 -3.72
N SER A 148 -21.06 -13.14 -4.55
CA SER A 148 -21.07 -14.49 -5.11
C SER A 148 -19.83 -14.77 -5.99
N SER A 149 -19.46 -16.05 -6.09
CA SER A 149 -18.26 -16.51 -6.80
C SER A 149 -18.27 -16.13 -8.28
N ASP A 150 -19.42 -16.20 -8.93
CA ASP A 150 -19.55 -15.91 -10.37
C ASP A 150 -19.32 -14.42 -10.67
N LEU A 151 -19.86 -13.55 -9.81
CA LEU A 151 -19.65 -12.10 -9.95
C LEU A 151 -18.20 -11.73 -9.62
N LEU A 152 -17.58 -12.40 -8.65
CA LEU A 152 -16.17 -12.18 -8.35
C LEU A 152 -15.26 -12.62 -9.51
N ALA A 153 -15.60 -13.74 -10.16
CA ALA A 153 -14.90 -14.21 -11.37
C ALA A 153 -15.04 -13.21 -12.53
N ALA A 154 -16.25 -12.70 -12.75
CA ALA A 154 -16.49 -11.67 -13.78
C ALA A 154 -15.72 -10.37 -13.48
N LEU A 155 -15.67 -9.95 -12.22
CA LEU A 155 -14.91 -8.77 -11.78
C LEU A 155 -13.41 -8.96 -12.05
N GLY A 156 -12.87 -10.17 -11.82
CA GLY A 156 -11.47 -10.51 -12.05
C GLY A 156 -11.01 -10.41 -13.49
N LEU A 157 -11.90 -10.63 -14.45
CA LEU A 157 -11.62 -10.48 -15.88
C LEU A 157 -11.64 -9.01 -16.37
N LEU A 158 -12.23 -8.10 -15.58
CA LEU A 158 -12.38 -6.68 -15.95
C LEU A 158 -11.36 -5.78 -15.23
N ALA A 159 -11.00 -6.13 -14.00
CA ALA A 159 -10.03 -5.37 -13.20
C ALA A 159 -8.60 -5.87 -13.39
N ASP A 160 -7.63 -4.95 -13.32
CA ASP A 160 -6.21 -5.32 -13.29
C ASP A 160 -5.78 -5.76 -11.90
N ARG A 161 -6.35 -5.14 -10.86
CA ARG A 161 -6.16 -5.52 -9.46
C ARG A 161 -7.50 -5.60 -8.74
N ILE A 162 -7.63 -6.59 -7.89
CA ILE A 162 -8.75 -6.70 -6.97
C ILE A 162 -8.23 -6.56 -5.54
N SER A 163 -8.97 -5.86 -4.69
CA SER A 163 -8.76 -5.88 -3.26
C SER A 163 -10.03 -6.30 -2.52
N VAL A 164 -9.81 -7.13 -1.50
CA VAL A 164 -10.80 -7.45 -0.48
C VAL A 164 -10.23 -6.95 0.84
N ASN A 165 -10.89 -6.00 1.49
CA ASN A 165 -10.37 -5.46 2.73
C ASN A 165 -10.54 -6.46 3.88
N MET A 166 -9.45 -6.70 4.62
CA MET A 166 -9.48 -7.44 5.88
C MET A 166 -10.22 -6.63 6.96
N GLU A 167 -10.14 -5.32 6.88
CA GLU A 167 -10.68 -4.31 7.79
C GLU A 167 -9.99 -4.35 9.16
N LEU A 168 -10.16 -5.43 9.91
CA LEU A 168 -9.63 -5.61 11.27
C LEU A 168 -8.81 -6.89 11.38
N PRO A 169 -7.77 -6.92 12.24
CA PRO A 169 -6.85 -8.04 12.29
C PRO A 169 -7.43 -9.33 12.87
N SER A 170 -8.45 -9.26 13.75
CA SER A 170 -9.04 -10.42 14.40
C SER A 170 -10.52 -10.62 14.07
N SER A 171 -11.02 -11.85 14.25
CA SER A 171 -12.43 -12.18 14.05
C SER A 171 -13.31 -11.53 15.12
N GLU A 172 -12.80 -11.40 16.34
CA GLU A 172 -13.47 -10.78 17.48
C GLU A 172 -13.69 -9.30 17.23
N SER A 173 -12.64 -8.60 16.79
CA SER A 173 -12.72 -7.17 16.42
C SER A 173 -13.64 -6.95 15.23
N LEU A 174 -13.60 -7.85 14.24
CA LEU A 174 -14.49 -7.79 13.09
C LEU A 174 -15.96 -7.94 13.53
N ALA A 175 -16.29 -8.91 14.37
CA ALA A 175 -17.64 -9.11 14.90
C ALA A 175 -18.12 -7.90 15.73
N LEU A 176 -17.22 -7.30 16.51
CA LEU A 176 -17.52 -6.12 17.33
C LEU A 176 -17.86 -4.89 16.50
N LEU A 177 -17.07 -4.58 15.47
CA LEU A 177 -17.15 -3.31 14.75
C LEU A 177 -17.80 -3.42 13.35
N CYS A 178 -17.91 -4.61 12.80
CA CYS A 178 -18.46 -4.87 11.45
C CYS A 178 -19.48 -6.00 11.48
N PRO A 179 -20.64 -5.85 12.08
CA PRO A 179 -21.59 -6.96 12.32
C PRO A 179 -22.10 -7.63 11.03
N ASN A 180 -22.03 -6.92 9.90
CA ASN A 180 -22.44 -7.42 8.59
C ASN A 180 -21.32 -8.16 7.82
N LYS A 181 -20.13 -8.27 8.39
CA LYS A 181 -18.98 -8.94 7.76
C LYS A 181 -18.51 -10.10 8.63
N THR A 182 -18.29 -11.24 8.01
CA THR A 182 -17.69 -12.40 8.66
C THR A 182 -16.30 -12.65 8.10
N ARG A 183 -15.46 -13.37 8.84
CA ARG A 183 -14.15 -13.81 8.36
C ARG A 183 -14.27 -14.53 7.01
N ASP A 184 -15.25 -15.41 6.86
CA ASP A 184 -15.44 -16.17 5.64
C ASP A 184 -15.87 -15.29 4.46
N SER A 185 -16.72 -14.28 4.69
CA SER A 185 -17.08 -13.32 3.64
C SER A 185 -15.90 -12.49 3.10
N ILE A 186 -14.77 -12.50 3.79
CA ILE A 186 -13.51 -11.81 3.41
C ILE A 186 -12.50 -12.83 2.86
N VAL A 187 -12.25 -13.92 3.57
CA VAL A 187 -11.18 -14.87 3.25
C VAL A 187 -11.55 -15.76 2.04
N ALA A 188 -12.82 -16.17 1.89
CA ALA A 188 -13.23 -16.96 0.75
C ALA A 188 -13.03 -16.24 -0.60
N PRO A 189 -13.44 -14.96 -0.78
CA PRO A 189 -13.11 -14.20 -1.96
C PRO A 189 -11.60 -14.05 -2.22
N MET A 190 -10.79 -13.84 -1.17
CA MET A 190 -9.32 -13.76 -1.32
C MET A 190 -8.73 -15.06 -1.87
N ARG A 191 -9.23 -16.21 -1.38
CA ARG A 191 -8.82 -17.53 -1.85
C ARG A 191 -9.21 -17.73 -3.30
N GLN A 192 -10.44 -17.43 -3.67
CA GLN A 192 -10.94 -17.53 -5.04
C GLN A 192 -10.13 -16.66 -6.01
N ILE A 193 -9.80 -15.42 -5.63
CA ILE A 193 -8.97 -14.53 -6.45
C ILE A 193 -7.56 -15.11 -6.63
N ARG A 194 -6.96 -15.66 -5.57
CA ARG A 194 -5.65 -16.35 -5.65
C ARG A 194 -5.69 -17.49 -6.66
N GLU A 195 -6.71 -18.33 -6.57
CA GLU A 195 -6.91 -19.49 -7.43
C GLU A 195 -7.10 -19.06 -8.89
N GLY A 196 -8.00 -18.11 -9.15
CA GLY A 196 -8.21 -17.56 -10.50
C GLY A 196 -6.97 -16.94 -11.13
N ILE A 197 -6.13 -16.26 -10.33
CA ILE A 197 -4.83 -15.74 -10.81
C ILE A 197 -3.87 -16.88 -11.16
N ALA A 198 -3.83 -17.95 -10.36
CA ALA A 198 -2.97 -19.09 -10.60
C ALA A 198 -3.41 -19.86 -11.86
N GLU A 199 -4.69 -20.16 -11.99
CA GLU A 199 -5.29 -20.84 -13.14
C GLU A 199 -5.07 -20.06 -14.46
N ASP A 200 -5.31 -18.75 -14.46
CA ASP A 200 -5.07 -17.90 -15.63
C ASP A 200 -3.61 -17.90 -16.04
N ARG A 201 -2.69 -17.81 -15.06
CA ARG A 201 -1.24 -17.85 -15.31
C ARG A 201 -0.83 -19.18 -15.94
N ASP A 202 -1.31 -20.30 -15.40
CA ASP A 202 -0.94 -21.63 -15.85
C ASP A 202 -1.54 -21.93 -17.24
N THR A 203 -2.80 -21.56 -17.46
CA THR A 203 -3.46 -21.62 -18.78
C THR A 203 -2.70 -20.82 -19.83
N ARG A 204 -2.26 -19.60 -19.51
CA ARG A 204 -1.46 -18.76 -20.44
C ARG A 204 -0.07 -19.33 -20.67
N ALA A 205 0.53 -19.98 -19.67
CA ALA A 205 1.81 -20.65 -19.83
C ALA A 205 1.69 -21.84 -20.82
N LEU A 206 0.64 -22.64 -20.69
CA LEU A 206 0.33 -23.72 -21.63
C LEU A 206 0.08 -23.19 -23.04
N MET A 207 -0.78 -22.18 -23.21
CA MET A 207 -1.05 -21.57 -24.51
C MET A 207 0.21 -21.01 -25.20
N ARG A 208 1.17 -20.47 -24.44
CA ARG A 208 2.45 -20.01 -24.99
C ARG A 208 3.33 -21.16 -25.48
N ARG A 209 3.34 -22.28 -24.78
CA ARG A 209 4.07 -23.48 -25.20
C ARG A 209 3.47 -24.06 -26.47
N ASP A 210 2.16 -24.17 -26.56
CA ASP A 210 1.46 -24.67 -27.77
C ASP A 210 1.60 -23.72 -28.96
N ALA A 211 1.55 -22.40 -28.74
CA ALA A 211 1.77 -21.40 -29.79
C ALA A 211 3.20 -21.45 -30.36
N CYS A 212 4.19 -21.84 -29.56
CA CYS A 212 5.58 -22.07 -30.02
C CYS A 212 5.68 -23.31 -30.96
N TYR A 213 4.81 -24.30 -30.74
CA TYR A 213 4.71 -25.50 -31.58
C TYR A 213 3.87 -25.26 -32.86
N MET A 214 2.92 -24.33 -32.83
CA MET A 214 1.91 -24.07 -33.88
C MET A 214 2.12 -22.70 -34.54
N ALA A 215 3.33 -22.35 -34.94
CA ALA A 215 3.69 -21.06 -35.56
C ALA A 215 2.92 -20.69 -36.85
N GLN A 216 1.94 -21.48 -37.30
CA GLN A 216 1.17 -21.27 -38.54
C GLN A 216 -0.35 -21.02 -38.34
N ARG A 217 -0.86 -20.96 -37.11
CA ARG A 217 -2.31 -20.66 -36.89
C ARG A 217 -2.52 -19.27 -36.37
N ARG A 218 -3.54 -18.60 -36.91
CA ARG A 218 -4.01 -17.26 -36.47
C ARG A 218 -4.05 -17.17 -34.94
N PRO A 219 -3.49 -16.09 -34.34
CA PRO A 219 -3.53 -15.92 -32.89
C PRO A 219 -4.98 -15.94 -32.41
N ALA A 220 -5.32 -16.87 -31.54
CA ALA A 220 -6.60 -16.89 -30.83
C ALA A 220 -6.82 -15.52 -30.20
N ARG A 221 -8.08 -15.03 -30.23
CA ARG A 221 -8.48 -13.75 -29.65
C ARG A 221 -7.90 -13.70 -28.21
N LYS A 222 -7.00 -12.76 -27.96
CA LYS A 222 -6.35 -12.63 -26.64
C LYS A 222 -7.41 -12.39 -25.58
N THR A 223 -7.75 -13.42 -24.82
CA THR A 223 -8.63 -13.30 -23.65
C THR A 223 -7.96 -12.39 -22.61
N ARG A 224 -8.75 -11.60 -21.88
CA ARG A 224 -8.24 -10.77 -20.80
C ARG A 224 -7.65 -11.63 -19.71
N ALA A 225 -6.56 -11.17 -19.09
CA ALA A 225 -5.99 -11.84 -17.95
C ALA A 225 -6.83 -11.59 -16.71
N PHE A 226 -6.94 -12.60 -15.84
CA PHE A 226 -7.62 -12.48 -14.57
C PHE A 226 -6.73 -11.72 -13.57
N ALA A 227 -7.15 -10.53 -13.14
CA ALA A 227 -6.49 -9.66 -12.17
C ALA A 227 -4.93 -9.65 -12.28
N PRO A 228 -4.36 -9.28 -13.46
CA PRO A 228 -2.93 -9.46 -13.75
C PRO A 228 -1.99 -8.71 -12.80
N ALA A 229 -2.44 -7.64 -12.16
CA ALA A 229 -1.69 -6.93 -11.13
C ALA A 229 -1.85 -7.54 -9.72
N GLY A 230 -2.58 -8.66 -9.62
CA GLY A 230 -2.76 -9.42 -8.38
C GLY A 230 -3.79 -8.85 -7.42
N GLN A 231 -3.77 -9.34 -6.19
CA GLN A 231 -4.68 -8.90 -5.14
C GLN A 231 -3.96 -8.12 -4.02
N SER A 232 -4.73 -7.33 -3.31
CA SER A 232 -4.28 -6.58 -2.14
C SER A 232 -5.37 -6.52 -1.07
N THR A 233 -5.00 -6.13 0.14
CA THR A 233 -5.94 -5.93 1.26
C THR A 233 -5.57 -4.71 2.07
N GLN A 234 -6.47 -4.26 2.94
CA GLN A 234 -6.26 -3.15 3.85
C GLN A 234 -6.74 -3.53 5.25
N MET A 235 -5.99 -3.09 6.27
CA MET A 235 -6.36 -3.18 7.69
C MET A 235 -6.36 -1.81 8.33
N ILE A 236 -7.31 -1.57 9.23
CA ILE A 236 -7.39 -0.38 10.07
C ILE A 236 -6.57 -0.66 11.33
N ILE A 237 -5.72 0.29 11.70
CA ILE A 237 -4.78 0.16 12.82
C ILE A 237 -5.18 1.11 13.93
N GLY A 238 -5.32 0.58 15.15
CA GLY A 238 -5.64 1.36 16.34
C GLY A 238 -7.13 1.62 16.57
N ALA A 239 -8.02 1.02 15.76
CA ALA A 239 -9.45 0.95 16.07
C ALA A 239 -9.76 -0.10 17.15
N THR A 240 -8.90 -1.08 17.30
CA THR A 240 -9.00 -2.27 18.14
C THR A 240 -7.66 -2.58 18.80
N PRO A 241 -7.61 -3.41 19.86
CA PRO A 241 -6.43 -3.54 20.72
C PRO A 241 -5.31 -4.40 20.15
N GLU A 242 -5.43 -4.94 18.94
CA GLU A 242 -4.41 -5.83 18.38
C GLU A 242 -3.03 -5.15 18.33
N THR A 243 -2.05 -5.96 18.66
CA THR A 243 -0.64 -5.57 18.71
C THR A 243 -0.01 -5.56 17.30
N ASP A 244 1.12 -4.86 17.14
CA ASP A 244 1.87 -4.89 15.88
C ASP A 244 2.40 -6.29 15.57
N PHE A 245 2.70 -7.09 16.61
CA PHE A 245 3.06 -8.50 16.47
C PHE A 245 1.96 -9.31 15.77
N GLN A 246 0.71 -9.16 16.19
CA GLN A 246 -0.44 -9.83 15.56
C GLN A 246 -0.65 -9.35 14.12
N ILE A 247 -0.53 -8.03 13.90
CA ILE A 247 -0.72 -7.41 12.57
C ILE A 247 0.36 -7.87 11.58
N LEU A 248 1.64 -7.90 11.99
CA LEU A 248 2.75 -8.32 11.13
C LEU A 248 2.71 -9.82 10.84
N ASN A 249 2.37 -10.65 11.82
CA ASN A 249 2.18 -12.10 11.61
C ASN A 249 1.02 -12.39 10.66
N LEU A 250 -0.11 -11.70 10.81
CA LEU A 250 -1.22 -11.80 9.87
C LEU A 250 -0.79 -11.36 8.46
N SER A 251 -0.08 -10.25 8.34
CA SER A 251 0.44 -9.75 7.06
C SER A 251 1.39 -10.76 6.41
N SER A 252 2.30 -11.34 7.17
CA SER A 252 3.22 -12.40 6.72
C SER A 252 2.45 -13.63 6.21
N SER A 253 1.42 -14.06 6.96
CA SER A 253 0.53 -15.15 6.55
C SER A 253 -0.19 -14.84 5.23
N LEU A 254 -0.75 -13.64 5.10
CA LEU A 254 -1.44 -13.21 3.88
C LEU A 254 -0.51 -13.19 2.65
N TYR A 255 0.74 -12.75 2.80
CA TYR A 255 1.73 -12.83 1.73
C TYR A 255 2.05 -14.28 1.34
N LYS A 256 2.27 -15.15 2.33
CA LYS A 256 2.64 -16.57 2.10
C LYS A 256 1.49 -17.40 1.57
N THR A 257 0.28 -17.26 2.13
CA THR A 257 -0.86 -18.15 1.84
C THR A 257 -1.80 -17.61 0.77
N MET A 258 -2.03 -16.28 0.72
CA MET A 258 -2.95 -15.65 -0.22
C MET A 258 -2.23 -14.98 -1.40
N HIS A 259 -0.90 -15.02 -1.43
CA HIS A 259 -0.09 -14.39 -2.48
C HIS A 259 -0.42 -12.90 -2.70
N MET A 260 -0.72 -12.19 -1.59
CA MET A 260 -1.00 -10.76 -1.65
C MET A 260 0.17 -9.99 -2.26
N LYS A 261 -0.14 -9.01 -3.09
CA LYS A 261 0.87 -8.06 -3.60
C LYS A 261 1.16 -6.95 -2.60
N ARG A 262 0.17 -6.57 -1.82
CA ARG A 262 0.30 -5.57 -0.78
C ARG A 262 -0.76 -5.74 0.32
N VAL A 263 -0.33 -5.54 1.54
CA VAL A 263 -1.19 -5.24 2.69
C VAL A 263 -1.06 -3.74 2.95
N PHE A 264 -2.18 -3.03 2.99
CA PHE A 264 -2.24 -1.62 3.35
C PHE A 264 -2.64 -1.48 4.81
N PHE A 265 -2.00 -0.55 5.50
CA PHE A 265 -2.36 -0.15 6.85
C PHE A 265 -2.97 1.24 6.81
N SER A 266 -4.00 1.46 7.62
CA SER A 266 -4.65 2.75 7.75
C SER A 266 -4.83 3.05 9.22
N ALA A 267 -4.17 4.08 9.72
CA ALA A 267 -4.42 4.54 11.08
C ALA A 267 -5.90 4.92 11.22
N TYR A 268 -6.51 4.47 12.31
CA TYR A 268 -7.89 4.80 12.62
C TYR A 268 -8.08 6.31 12.78
N LEU A 269 -9.10 6.82 12.12
CA LEU A 269 -9.58 8.20 12.26
C LEU A 269 -10.96 8.16 12.92
N SER A 270 -11.13 8.87 14.02
CA SER A 270 -12.43 8.99 14.69
C SER A 270 -13.35 9.87 13.84
N VAL A 271 -14.21 9.23 13.05
CA VAL A 271 -15.21 9.90 12.20
C VAL A 271 -16.63 9.72 12.74
N ASN A 272 -16.81 8.83 13.72
CA ASN A 272 -18.10 8.51 14.34
C ASN A 272 -17.96 8.54 15.86
N GLU A 273 -19.01 9.01 16.52
CA GLU A 273 -19.18 8.87 17.97
C GLU A 273 -19.79 7.48 18.24
N ASP A 274 -18.95 6.51 18.59
CA ASP A 274 -19.35 5.14 18.90
C ASP A 274 -18.51 4.65 20.08
N GLY A 275 -19.17 4.26 21.18
CA GLY A 275 -18.50 3.85 22.42
C GLY A 275 -17.63 2.59 22.29
N ARG A 276 -17.72 1.85 21.18
CA ARG A 276 -16.89 0.68 20.86
C ARG A 276 -15.55 1.06 20.25
N LEU A 277 -15.40 2.32 19.82
CA LEU A 277 -14.20 2.83 19.16
C LEU A 277 -13.41 3.72 20.12
N PRO A 278 -12.08 3.78 19.97
CA PRO A 278 -11.26 4.72 20.72
C PRO A 278 -11.71 6.15 20.49
N GLN A 279 -11.94 6.89 21.57
CA GLN A 279 -12.32 8.29 21.53
C GLN A 279 -11.05 9.15 21.59
N GLY A 280 -11.00 10.22 20.79
CA GLY A 280 -9.90 11.18 20.77
C GLY A 280 -9.24 11.33 19.41
N ASN A 281 -8.52 12.44 19.23
CA ASN A 281 -7.97 12.86 17.94
C ASN A 281 -6.53 12.35 17.67
N ALA A 282 -5.98 11.50 18.52
CA ALA A 282 -4.61 11.01 18.35
C ALA A 282 -4.56 9.91 17.27
N VAL A 283 -4.45 10.33 16.01
CA VAL A 283 -4.19 9.41 14.91
C VAL A 283 -2.80 8.80 15.08
N GLN A 284 -2.72 7.48 15.16
CA GLN A 284 -1.46 6.76 15.36
C GLN A 284 -0.64 6.67 14.06
N LEU A 285 -0.34 7.82 13.42
CA LEU A 285 0.40 7.87 12.16
C LEU A 285 1.80 7.29 12.30
N ASP A 286 2.49 7.53 13.41
CA ASP A 286 3.82 6.97 13.63
C ASP A 286 3.79 5.44 13.67
N ARG A 287 2.77 4.85 14.30
CA ARG A 287 2.55 3.40 14.31
C ARG A 287 2.27 2.87 12.90
N GLU A 288 1.42 3.54 12.12
CA GLU A 288 1.18 3.20 10.71
C GLU A 288 2.48 3.22 9.90
N HIS A 289 3.28 4.29 10.06
CA HIS A 289 4.57 4.41 9.37
C HIS A 289 5.54 3.28 9.74
N ARG A 290 5.62 2.91 11.03
CA ARG A 290 6.47 1.80 11.49
C ARG A 290 6.03 0.46 10.92
N LEU A 291 4.71 0.21 10.86
CA LEU A 291 4.16 -0.98 10.22
C LEU A 291 4.49 -1.05 8.73
N TYR A 292 4.40 0.06 7.99
CA TYR A 292 4.85 0.10 6.60
C TYR A 292 6.35 -0.14 6.44
N GLN A 293 7.17 0.38 7.34
CA GLN A 293 8.62 0.12 7.33
C GLN A 293 8.91 -1.37 7.60
N ALA A 294 8.24 -1.98 8.57
CA ALA A 294 8.36 -3.40 8.86
C ALA A 294 7.87 -4.28 7.69
N ASP A 295 6.72 -3.94 7.09
CA ASP A 295 6.21 -4.59 5.87
C ASP A 295 7.24 -4.55 4.74
N TRP A 296 7.89 -3.41 4.55
CA TRP A 296 8.95 -3.25 3.55
C TRP A 296 10.15 -4.17 3.82
N LEU A 297 10.56 -4.30 5.08
CA LEU A 297 11.64 -5.21 5.48
C LEU A 297 11.28 -6.66 5.21
N MET A 298 10.07 -7.09 5.53
CA MET A 298 9.61 -8.45 5.25
C MET A 298 9.61 -8.76 3.75
N ARG A 299 9.10 -7.84 2.91
CA ARG A 299 8.93 -8.09 1.49
C ARG A 299 10.21 -8.02 0.66
N PHE A 300 11.12 -7.13 1.02
CA PHE A 300 12.27 -6.81 0.16
C PHE A 300 13.64 -7.10 0.80
N TYR A 301 13.71 -7.22 2.12
CA TYR A 301 14.95 -7.46 2.84
C TYR A 301 15.03 -8.85 3.47
N LYS A 302 14.00 -9.68 3.23
CA LYS A 302 13.93 -11.05 3.76
C LYS A 302 13.98 -11.12 5.29
N PHE A 303 13.37 -10.16 5.98
CA PHE A 303 13.09 -10.28 7.40
C PHE A 303 11.85 -11.14 7.61
N ASP A 304 11.87 -12.00 8.59
CA ASP A 304 10.63 -12.59 9.13
C ASP A 304 10.00 -11.65 10.16
N ALA A 305 8.66 -11.74 10.31
CA ALA A 305 7.96 -10.91 11.31
C ALA A 305 8.51 -11.14 12.72
N ALA A 306 8.81 -12.40 13.08
CA ALA A 306 9.36 -12.77 14.37
C ALA A 306 10.79 -12.25 14.64
N GLU A 307 11.52 -11.81 13.61
CA GLU A 307 12.82 -11.15 13.80
C GLU A 307 12.66 -9.68 14.20
N LEU A 308 11.57 -9.04 13.79
CA LEU A 308 11.34 -7.61 14.00
C LEU A 308 10.67 -7.31 15.33
N ILE A 309 9.89 -8.26 15.85
CA ILE A 309 8.99 -8.08 16.98
C ILE A 309 8.57 -9.43 17.56
N ASP A 310 8.32 -9.51 18.83
CA ASP A 310 7.91 -10.71 19.55
C ASP A 310 6.76 -10.45 20.55
N GLU A 311 6.28 -11.49 21.21
CA GLU A 311 5.20 -11.38 22.21
C GLU A 311 5.62 -10.60 23.46
N GLY A 312 6.90 -10.58 23.82
CA GLY A 312 7.43 -9.86 24.99
C GLY A 312 7.48 -8.34 24.75
N GLN A 313 7.67 -7.93 23.48
CA GLN A 313 7.63 -6.52 23.06
C GLN A 313 6.73 -6.39 21.80
N PRO A 314 5.41 -6.46 22.00
CA PRO A 314 4.46 -6.64 20.89
C PRO A 314 4.17 -5.38 20.06
N PHE A 315 4.83 -4.25 20.35
CA PHE A 315 4.70 -3.01 19.60
C PHE A 315 6.05 -2.55 19.05
N LEU A 316 6.04 -2.04 17.81
CA LEU A 316 7.21 -1.43 17.20
C LEU A 316 7.59 -0.14 17.94
N ALA A 317 8.89 0.11 18.09
CA ALA A 317 9.38 1.38 18.62
C ALA A 317 8.96 2.54 17.69
N THR A 318 8.44 3.61 18.26
CA THR A 318 7.96 4.78 17.49
C THR A 318 9.06 5.79 17.21
N ASP A 319 10.07 5.86 18.05
CA ASP A 319 11.19 6.80 18.03
C ASP A 319 12.33 6.37 17.09
N ILE A 320 12.45 5.07 16.81
CA ILE A 320 13.48 4.50 15.93
C ILE A 320 12.83 3.60 14.85
N ASP A 321 13.40 3.52 13.67
CA ASP A 321 12.85 2.63 12.62
C ASP A 321 13.11 1.15 12.92
N PRO A 322 12.24 0.23 12.44
CA PRO A 322 12.32 -1.19 12.77
C PRO A 322 13.65 -1.86 12.43
N LYS A 323 14.32 -1.45 11.34
CA LYS A 323 15.61 -2.01 10.95
C LYS A 323 16.73 -1.59 11.92
N ALA A 324 16.74 -0.33 12.32
CA ALA A 324 17.70 0.16 13.29
C ALA A 324 17.44 -0.43 14.69
N ASN A 325 16.15 -0.54 15.06
CA ASN A 325 15.77 -1.22 16.32
C ASN A 325 16.24 -2.69 16.34
N TRP A 326 16.03 -3.40 15.24
CA TRP A 326 16.55 -4.77 15.10
C TRP A 326 18.08 -4.82 15.26
N ALA A 327 18.81 -3.94 14.57
CA ALA A 327 20.26 -3.95 14.57
C ALA A 327 20.86 -3.66 15.95
N ILE A 328 20.31 -2.73 16.75
CA ILE A 328 20.77 -2.45 18.11
C ILE A 328 20.44 -3.57 19.10
N ASN A 329 19.47 -4.43 18.79
CA ASN A 329 19.15 -5.62 19.58
C ASN A 329 19.95 -6.86 19.15
N HIS A 330 20.76 -6.77 18.07
CA HIS A 330 21.59 -7.85 17.53
C HIS A 330 23.03 -7.36 17.28
N LEU A 331 23.62 -6.67 18.26
CA LEU A 331 24.97 -6.10 18.14
C LEU A 331 26.07 -7.15 17.99
N ASP A 332 25.81 -8.38 18.41
CA ASP A 332 26.66 -9.56 18.20
C ASP A 332 26.94 -9.84 16.72
N ARG A 333 26.05 -9.41 15.81
CA ARG A 333 26.20 -9.55 14.35
C ARG A 333 26.97 -8.40 13.70
N PHE A 334 27.31 -7.38 14.44
CA PHE A 334 27.93 -6.15 13.94
C PHE A 334 29.26 -5.85 14.65
N PRO A 335 30.17 -5.08 14.05
CA PRO A 335 30.06 -4.44 12.73
C PRO A 335 30.34 -5.41 11.57
N ILE A 336 29.78 -5.11 10.38
CA ILE A 336 29.90 -5.91 9.16
C ILE A 336 30.93 -5.27 8.23
N GLU A 337 31.89 -6.07 7.70
CA GLU A 337 32.86 -5.59 6.70
C GLU A 337 32.22 -5.48 5.31
N VAL A 338 32.07 -4.25 4.81
CA VAL A 338 31.35 -4.00 3.55
C VAL A 338 32.01 -4.61 2.32
N ASN A 339 33.34 -4.82 2.38
CA ASN A 339 34.10 -5.33 1.24
C ASN A 339 33.99 -6.85 1.07
N THR A 340 33.53 -7.58 2.10
CA THR A 340 33.48 -9.05 2.06
C THR A 340 32.09 -9.61 2.37
N ALA A 341 31.26 -8.88 3.13
CA ALA A 341 29.97 -9.37 3.59
C ALA A 341 29.06 -9.82 2.45
N PRO A 342 28.28 -10.91 2.59
CA PRO A 342 27.28 -11.32 1.62
C PRO A 342 26.17 -10.27 1.50
N TYR A 343 25.47 -10.30 0.36
CA TYR A 343 24.39 -9.33 0.05
C TYR A 343 23.31 -9.29 1.14
N GLU A 344 22.93 -10.43 1.68
CA GLU A 344 21.93 -10.59 2.73
C GLU A 344 22.36 -9.90 4.04
N GLU A 345 23.62 -9.98 4.40
CA GLU A 345 24.17 -9.31 5.57
C GLU A 345 24.19 -7.78 5.39
N LEU A 346 24.57 -7.31 4.20
CA LEU A 346 24.51 -5.87 3.86
C LEU A 346 23.09 -5.33 4.00
N LEU A 347 22.07 -6.13 3.65
CA LEU A 347 20.67 -5.72 3.82
C LEU A 347 20.24 -5.58 5.27
N ARG A 348 20.95 -6.19 6.22
CA ARG A 348 20.70 -6.07 7.68
C ARG A 348 21.21 -4.73 8.24
N VAL A 349 22.17 -4.11 7.58
CA VAL A 349 22.79 -2.85 8.04
C VAL A 349 21.81 -1.67 7.91
N PRO A 350 21.47 -0.94 9.00
CA PRO A 350 20.72 0.31 8.91
C PRO A 350 21.40 1.31 7.96
N GLY A 351 20.63 1.93 7.04
CA GLY A 351 21.18 2.85 6.06
C GLY A 351 21.67 2.21 4.75
N ILE A 352 21.73 0.87 4.66
CA ILE A 352 22.00 0.15 3.40
C ILE A 352 20.70 -0.44 2.88
N GLY A 353 20.22 0.06 1.75
CA GLY A 353 19.03 -0.43 1.07
C GLY A 353 19.36 -1.45 -0.02
N VAL A 354 18.32 -2.00 -0.67
CA VAL A 354 18.46 -2.98 -1.76
C VAL A 354 19.37 -2.45 -2.89
N ARG A 355 19.20 -1.20 -3.29
CA ARG A 355 20.06 -0.57 -4.32
C ARG A 355 21.49 -0.40 -3.83
N GLY A 356 21.68 0.12 -2.61
CA GLY A 356 23.00 0.30 -2.01
C GLY A 356 23.75 -1.03 -1.85
N ALA A 357 23.09 -2.07 -1.34
CA ALA A 357 23.69 -3.41 -1.20
C ALA A 357 24.12 -4.01 -2.56
N LYS A 358 23.28 -3.89 -3.60
CA LYS A 358 23.63 -4.31 -4.96
C LYS A 358 24.82 -3.52 -5.51
N ALA A 359 24.83 -2.20 -5.31
CA ALA A 359 25.90 -1.33 -5.76
C ALA A 359 27.22 -1.64 -5.04
N ILE A 360 27.19 -1.88 -3.72
CA ILE A 360 28.35 -2.31 -2.93
C ILE A 360 28.92 -3.62 -3.50
N VAL A 361 28.08 -4.65 -3.67
CA VAL A 361 28.52 -5.97 -4.20
C VAL A 361 29.13 -5.84 -5.61
N GLY A 362 28.61 -4.94 -6.44
CA GLY A 362 29.17 -4.66 -7.77
C GLY A 362 30.51 -3.91 -7.68
N ALA A 363 30.54 -2.79 -6.98
CA ALA A 363 31.68 -1.88 -6.94
C ALA A 363 32.94 -2.46 -6.24
N ARG A 364 32.76 -3.25 -5.19
CA ARG A 364 33.90 -3.86 -4.45
C ARG A 364 34.71 -4.88 -5.25
N ARG A 365 34.21 -5.32 -6.43
CA ARG A 365 34.96 -6.18 -7.36
C ARG A 365 36.10 -5.42 -8.05
N ALA A 366 35.96 -4.13 -8.20
CA ALA A 366 36.93 -3.29 -8.89
C ALA A 366 37.87 -2.56 -7.92
N THR A 367 37.35 -2.15 -6.76
CA THR A 367 38.14 -1.39 -5.75
C THR A 367 37.59 -1.63 -4.36
N ALA A 368 38.47 -1.57 -3.35
CA ALA A 368 38.06 -1.65 -1.97
C ALA A 368 37.34 -0.35 -1.57
N LEU A 369 36.14 -0.50 -1.00
CA LEU A 369 35.25 0.60 -0.65
C LEU A 369 35.58 1.20 0.70
N GLY A 370 35.53 2.54 0.78
CA GLY A 370 35.58 3.32 2.00
C GLY A 370 34.37 4.24 2.09
N GLU A 371 34.42 5.20 3.03
CA GLU A 371 33.33 6.16 3.24
C GLU A 371 32.93 6.90 1.99
N ALA A 372 33.91 7.45 1.25
CA ALA A 372 33.66 8.27 0.08
C ALA A 372 32.93 7.49 -1.02
N GLU A 373 33.30 6.25 -1.24
CA GLU A 373 32.67 5.35 -2.21
C GLU A 373 31.26 4.99 -1.77
N LEU A 374 31.05 4.65 -0.50
CA LEU A 374 29.73 4.30 0.04
C LEU A 374 28.72 5.43 -0.10
N ARG A 375 29.14 6.67 0.13
CA ARG A 375 28.28 7.87 -0.08
C ARG A 375 27.88 8.02 -1.55
N LYS A 376 28.79 7.81 -2.48
CA LYS A 376 28.52 7.85 -3.94
C LYS A 376 27.59 6.72 -4.39
N LEU A 377 27.61 5.58 -3.71
CA LEU A 377 26.73 4.43 -3.99
C LEU A 377 25.31 4.57 -3.42
N GLY A 378 24.95 5.73 -2.84
CA GLY A 378 23.62 6.00 -2.31
C GLY A 378 23.35 5.30 -0.95
N VAL A 379 24.42 5.00 -0.18
CA VAL A 379 24.29 4.52 1.20
C VAL A 379 23.97 5.68 2.12
N ALA A 380 22.98 5.53 2.99
CA ALA A 380 22.71 6.49 4.05
C ALA A 380 23.81 6.36 5.14
N TYR A 381 25.02 6.84 4.80
CA TYR A 381 26.24 6.60 5.57
C TYR A 381 26.13 7.08 7.01
N LYS A 382 25.43 8.19 7.28
CA LYS A 382 25.18 8.71 8.63
C LYS A 382 24.59 7.66 9.58
N ARG A 383 23.85 6.71 9.04
CA ARG A 383 23.24 5.60 9.78
C ARG A 383 24.08 4.32 9.71
N ALA A 384 24.59 4.00 8.51
CA ALA A 384 25.34 2.77 8.26
C ALA A 384 26.67 2.71 9.04
N ARG A 385 27.34 3.85 9.24
CA ARG A 385 28.67 3.93 9.85
C ARG A 385 28.77 3.25 11.22
N PHE A 386 27.68 3.20 11.97
CA PHE A 386 27.65 2.59 13.29
C PHE A 386 27.67 1.04 13.26
N PHE A 387 27.43 0.45 12.12
CA PHE A 387 27.24 -1.00 11.96
C PHE A 387 28.20 -1.63 10.95
N ILE A 388 29.18 -0.88 10.45
CA ILE A 388 30.09 -1.34 9.40
C ILE A 388 31.55 -1.11 9.72
N THR A 389 32.38 -1.97 9.13
CA THR A 389 33.79 -1.72 8.90
C THR A 389 34.07 -1.53 7.41
N CYS A 390 35.10 -0.75 7.11
CA CYS A 390 35.65 -0.59 5.78
C CYS A 390 37.13 -0.89 5.84
N ARG A 391 37.61 -1.90 5.11
CA ARG A 391 39.04 -2.34 5.14
C ARG A 391 39.50 -2.64 6.57
N GLY A 392 38.65 -3.33 7.33
CA GLY A 392 38.89 -3.69 8.72
C GLY A 392 38.80 -2.54 9.74
N ARG A 393 38.48 -1.31 9.32
CA ARG A 393 38.36 -0.15 10.22
C ARG A 393 36.90 0.15 10.51
N TYR A 394 36.57 0.22 11.80
CA TYR A 394 35.23 0.60 12.25
C TYR A 394 34.94 2.07 11.89
N GLN A 395 33.71 2.33 11.44
CA GLN A 395 33.32 3.64 10.91
C GLN A 395 32.55 4.51 11.91
N GLY A 396 32.11 3.96 13.02
CA GLY A 396 31.30 4.65 14.05
C GLY A 396 32.13 5.45 15.07
N HIS A 397 33.22 6.08 14.63
CA HIS A 397 34.12 6.84 15.49
C HIS A 397 33.38 7.84 16.41
N GLY A 398 33.80 7.92 17.66
CA GLY A 398 33.25 8.85 18.66
C GLY A 398 31.93 8.41 19.30
N THR A 399 31.42 7.22 18.96
CA THR A 399 30.23 6.63 19.58
C THR A 399 30.57 5.27 20.18
N ARG A 400 30.13 5.02 21.41
CA ARG A 400 30.29 3.69 22.04
C ARG A 400 29.41 2.69 21.27
N PHE A 401 29.91 1.47 21.09
CA PHE A 401 29.19 0.39 20.44
C PHE A 401 28.36 -0.39 21.46
N ASP A 402 27.37 0.29 22.00
CA ASP A 402 26.39 -0.28 22.93
C ASP A 402 24.97 0.18 22.55
N LYS A 403 23.97 -0.51 23.08
CA LYS A 403 22.57 -0.31 22.72
C LYS A 403 22.09 1.10 22.99
N GLU A 404 22.40 1.65 24.17
CA GLU A 404 21.93 2.97 24.62
C GLU A 404 22.55 4.10 23.77
N SER A 405 23.86 4.03 23.56
CA SER A 405 24.60 5.03 22.78
C SER A 405 24.14 5.04 21.32
N LEU A 406 23.96 3.87 20.71
CA LEU A 406 23.52 3.74 19.33
C LEU A 406 22.05 4.16 19.18
N HIS A 407 21.18 3.79 20.13
CA HIS A 407 19.79 4.23 20.13
C HIS A 407 19.70 5.76 20.15
N ALA A 408 20.42 6.43 21.05
CA ALA A 408 20.44 7.89 21.14
C ALA A 408 20.88 8.55 19.82
N GLN A 409 21.83 7.96 19.09
CA GLN A 409 22.31 8.47 17.81
C GLN A 409 21.30 8.25 16.65
N LEU A 410 20.52 7.18 16.69
CA LEU A 410 19.61 6.78 15.62
C LEU A 410 18.20 7.35 15.81
N ALA A 411 17.76 7.57 17.04
CA ALA A 411 16.51 8.23 17.39
C ALA A 411 16.59 9.76 17.25
N ALA A 412 17.79 10.36 17.33
CA ALA A 412 17.96 11.80 17.15
C ALA A 412 17.50 12.23 15.74
N PRO A 413 16.74 13.33 15.60
CA PRO A 413 16.37 13.85 14.29
C PRO A 413 17.64 14.14 13.50
N ILE A 414 17.73 13.62 12.26
CA ILE A 414 18.85 13.90 11.36
C ILE A 414 18.85 15.40 11.14
N GLN A 415 19.82 16.12 11.73
CA GLN A 415 19.99 17.54 11.49
C GLN A 415 20.17 17.71 9.97
N ALA A 416 19.20 18.32 9.32
CA ALA A 416 19.28 18.68 7.92
C ALA A 416 20.52 19.56 7.74
N GLY A 417 21.57 18.99 7.15
CA GLY A 417 22.74 19.75 6.75
C GLY A 417 22.30 20.93 5.89
N SER A 418 22.80 22.12 6.19
CA SER A 418 22.51 23.39 5.54
C SER A 418 22.85 23.36 4.05
N HIS A 419 21.97 22.84 3.23
CA HIS A 419 21.98 23.02 1.79
C HIS A 419 20.56 23.38 1.34
N GLY A 420 20.38 24.69 1.07
CA GLY A 420 19.34 25.23 0.22
C GLY A 420 17.89 25.01 0.67
N ARG A 421 17.37 25.92 1.52
CA ARG A 421 15.93 26.12 1.71
C ARG A 421 15.20 26.21 0.36
N ARG A 422 14.41 25.16 0.03
CA ARG A 422 13.13 25.37 -0.62
C ARG A 422 12.06 25.01 0.40
N SER A 423 11.42 26.04 0.94
CA SER A 423 10.33 25.94 1.90
C SER A 423 9.08 25.44 1.17
N GLY A 424 8.90 24.11 1.13
CA GLY A 424 7.59 23.51 0.99
C GLY A 424 7.21 23.00 2.37
N LYS A 425 6.16 23.51 2.97
CA LYS A 425 5.55 22.90 4.15
C LYS A 425 5.21 21.45 3.79
N VAL A 426 5.98 20.51 4.31
CA VAL A 426 5.63 19.10 4.30
C VAL A 426 4.44 18.94 5.22
N LEU A 427 3.27 18.70 4.66
CA LEU A 427 2.07 18.35 5.41
C LEU A 427 2.30 16.98 6.07
N ALA A 428 1.97 16.87 7.35
CA ALA A 428 1.97 15.62 8.09
C ALA A 428 1.18 14.55 7.31
N GLY A 429 1.88 13.48 6.87
CA GLY A 429 1.31 12.40 6.05
C GLY A 429 2.09 12.08 4.78
N GLN A 430 3.06 12.90 4.40
CA GLN A 430 3.98 12.66 3.28
C GLN A 430 5.42 12.53 3.77
N MET A 431 5.68 11.53 4.59
CA MET A 431 7.02 10.97 4.59
C MET A 431 7.10 10.02 3.39
N SER A 432 7.79 10.48 2.38
CA SER A 432 8.19 9.69 1.24
C SER A 432 8.89 8.42 1.75
N LEU A 433 8.35 7.27 1.38
CA LEU A 433 9.08 5.99 1.44
C LEU A 433 10.42 6.07 0.68
N PHE A 434 10.77 7.23 0.17
CA PHE A 434 11.85 7.55 -0.75
C PHE A 434 12.89 8.54 -0.20
N ASP A 435 12.76 9.09 1.02
CA ASP A 435 13.78 9.96 1.61
C ASP A 435 15.11 9.25 1.93
N GLY A 436 15.26 8.00 1.53
CA GLY A 436 16.52 7.24 1.49
C GLY A 436 16.87 6.73 0.09
N ILE A 437 16.23 7.23 -0.97
CA ILE A 437 16.47 6.84 -2.36
C ILE A 437 16.70 8.12 -3.18
N GLY A 438 17.77 8.81 -2.85
CA GLY A 438 18.42 9.82 -3.67
C GLY A 438 19.83 9.40 -3.93
#